data_5987c83f04125980146f6c957fa0073e
#
_entry.id   5987c83f04125980146f6c957fa0073e
#
_cell.length_a   1.000
_cell.length_b   1.000
_cell.length_c   1.000
_cell.angle_alpha   90.00
_cell.angle_beta   90.00
_cell.angle_gamma   90.00
#
_symmetry.space_group_name_H-M   'P 1'
#
loop_
_entity.id
_entity.type
_entity.pdbx_description
1 polymer ?
#
loop_
_entity_poly.entity_id
_entity_poly.type
_entity_poly.pdbx_seq_one_letter_code
_entity_poly.pdbx_strand_id
1 'polypeptide(L)'
;MARGVRLNGSWYCSRECLDAAARLSLAQPAGAPAGPAPLPPLRLGVLLRHQRVITGGQLQAALDEQRFSGLKLGTQLRALGMASSEAVLRALAVQSGVSYLSSLDLARVRGVCPLPVATVRALGLVPFDFDPFERRVSVAITAPLTRAAVRAMAMLTQWTVEPFLVDDPVWSVALSSYRPLESADGPAWAATAASARELADHVAAVAADGHPVTMRHAAYDQRTWVRLESSRETRDVIVRPEGDVACLVQPTAH
;
A
#
# COMPACT_ATOMS: atom_id res chain seq x y z
N MET A 1 13.58 17.28 -35.19
CA MET A 1 12.86 18.03 -34.13
C MET A 1 12.95 17.22 -32.88
N ALA A 2 13.52 17.75 -31.80
CA ALA A 2 13.64 17.03 -30.53
C ALA A 2 12.22 16.76 -29.99
N ARG A 3 11.86 15.49 -29.82
CA ARG A 3 10.59 15.07 -29.21
C ARG A 3 10.70 15.26 -27.69
N GLY A 4 10.32 16.45 -27.22
CA GLY A 4 10.22 16.70 -25.77
C GLY A 4 8.96 16.06 -25.17
N VAL A 5 8.92 15.97 -23.85
CA VAL A 5 7.85 15.36 -23.06
C VAL A 5 7.17 16.41 -22.19
N ARG A 6 5.82 16.38 -22.10
CA ARG A 6 5.07 17.17 -21.12
C ARG A 6 4.79 16.30 -19.88
N LEU A 7 5.34 16.71 -18.74
CA LEU A 7 5.13 16.08 -17.46
C LEU A 7 4.60 17.12 -16.45
N ASN A 8 3.47 16.85 -15.81
CA ASN A 8 2.82 17.75 -14.86
C ASN A 8 2.69 19.20 -15.36
N GLY A 9 2.35 19.37 -16.65
CA GLY A 9 2.19 20.67 -17.29
C GLY A 9 3.50 21.34 -17.75
N SER A 10 4.66 20.87 -17.33
CA SER A 10 5.98 21.38 -17.72
C SER A 10 6.55 20.64 -18.93
N TRP A 11 7.31 21.36 -19.77
CA TRP A 11 7.95 20.80 -20.97
C TRP A 11 9.40 20.43 -20.69
N TYR A 12 9.79 19.22 -21.03
CA TYR A 12 11.15 18.70 -20.88
C TYR A 12 11.71 18.32 -22.25
N CYS A 13 12.80 18.97 -22.64
CA CYS A 13 13.37 18.86 -23.99
C CYS A 13 14.25 17.61 -24.19
N SER A 14 14.74 17.01 -23.13
CA SER A 14 15.65 15.86 -23.17
C SER A 14 15.39 14.86 -22.04
N ARG A 15 16.05 13.68 -22.16
CA ARG A 15 16.00 12.63 -21.15
C ARG A 15 16.69 13.04 -19.85
N GLU A 16 17.75 13.82 -19.93
CA GLU A 16 18.47 14.36 -18.77
C GLU A 16 17.58 15.33 -17.99
N CYS A 17 16.79 16.13 -18.68
CA CYS A 17 15.80 17.01 -18.07
C CYS A 17 14.70 16.21 -17.36
N LEU A 18 14.24 15.08 -17.92
CA LEU A 18 13.27 14.18 -17.29
C LEU A 18 13.86 13.48 -16.08
N ASP A 19 15.11 13.02 -16.14
CA ASP A 19 15.81 12.41 -15.01
C ASP A 19 15.94 13.40 -13.84
N ALA A 20 16.32 14.64 -14.12
CA ALA A 20 16.39 15.70 -13.12
C ALA A 20 15.00 15.98 -12.49
N ALA A 21 13.94 16.01 -13.30
CA ALA A 21 12.58 16.21 -12.81
C ALA A 21 12.09 15.02 -11.96
N ALA A 22 12.41 13.79 -12.36
CA ALA A 22 12.08 12.59 -11.59
C ALA A 22 12.80 12.59 -10.23
N ARG A 23 14.08 12.96 -10.19
CA ARG A 23 14.84 13.11 -8.94
C ARG A 23 14.19 14.13 -8.01
N LEU A 24 13.87 15.33 -8.52
CA LEU A 24 13.23 16.37 -7.74
C LEU A 24 11.85 15.96 -7.21
N SER A 25 11.06 15.26 -8.03
CA SER A 25 9.75 14.77 -7.61
C SER A 25 9.85 13.70 -6.52
N LEU A 26 10.81 12.78 -6.63
CA LEU A 26 11.04 11.75 -5.61
C LEU A 26 11.61 12.33 -4.31
N ALA A 27 12.35 13.44 -4.39
CA ALA A 27 12.90 14.14 -3.22
C ALA A 27 11.84 14.94 -2.43
N GLN A 28 10.70 15.26 -3.06
CA GLN A 28 9.62 15.95 -2.36
C GLN A 28 8.90 14.97 -1.41
N PRO A 29 8.77 15.30 -0.10
CA PRO A 29 7.99 14.47 0.80
C PRO A 29 6.55 14.40 0.27
N ALA A 30 6.04 13.19 0.04
CA ALA A 30 4.64 12.99 -0.27
C ALA A 30 3.82 13.63 0.85
N GLY A 31 3.02 14.65 0.52
CA GLY A 31 2.31 15.47 1.48
C GLY A 31 1.57 14.62 2.51
N ALA A 32 2.07 14.61 3.74
CA ALA A 32 1.35 14.02 4.85
C ALA A 32 0.20 14.97 5.20
N PRO A 33 -1.07 14.53 5.21
CA PRO A 33 -2.14 15.34 5.76
C PRO A 33 -1.82 15.61 7.24
N ALA A 34 -1.73 16.88 7.61
CA ALA A 34 -1.63 17.32 8.98
C ALA A 34 -2.98 17.04 9.67
N GLY A 35 -3.10 15.84 10.22
CA GLY A 35 -4.19 15.47 11.11
C GLY A 35 -3.70 15.45 12.56
N PRO A 36 -4.60 15.57 13.55
CA PRO A 36 -4.22 15.41 14.95
C PRO A 36 -3.56 14.05 15.14
N ALA A 37 -2.51 14.01 15.96
CA ALA A 37 -1.80 12.76 16.27
C ALA A 37 -2.82 11.73 16.79
N PRO A 38 -2.90 10.53 16.19
CA PRO A 38 -3.83 9.51 16.64
C PRO A 38 -3.49 9.13 18.08
N LEU A 39 -4.54 8.98 18.91
CA LEU A 39 -4.37 8.46 20.26
C LEU A 39 -3.55 7.15 20.21
N PRO A 40 -2.66 6.91 21.20
CA PRO A 40 -1.89 5.67 21.23
C PRO A 40 -2.85 4.48 21.23
N PRO A 41 -2.67 3.50 20.33
CA PRO A 41 -3.58 2.37 20.21
C PRO A 41 -3.57 1.56 21.52
N LEU A 42 -4.75 1.11 21.96
CA LEU A 42 -4.86 0.21 23.10
C LEU A 42 -3.99 -1.03 22.87
N ARG A 43 -3.27 -1.47 23.90
CA ARG A 43 -2.40 -2.66 23.77
C ARG A 43 -3.25 -3.91 23.55
N LEU A 44 -2.84 -4.77 22.60
CA LEU A 44 -3.56 -6.00 22.25
C LEU A 44 -3.93 -6.85 23.47
N GLY A 45 -2.99 -7.06 24.39
CA GLY A 45 -3.23 -7.85 25.61
C GLY A 45 -4.33 -7.26 26.51
N VAL A 46 -4.44 -5.92 26.58
CA VAL A 46 -5.49 -5.23 27.32
C VAL A 46 -6.85 -5.47 26.67
N LEU A 47 -6.93 -5.37 25.33
CA LEU A 47 -8.15 -5.63 24.57
C LEU A 47 -8.64 -7.06 24.75
N LEU A 48 -7.74 -8.05 24.55
CA LEU A 48 -8.09 -9.47 24.69
C LEU A 48 -8.57 -9.81 26.11
N ARG A 49 -7.96 -9.19 27.13
CA ARG A 49 -8.41 -9.35 28.52
C ARG A 49 -9.77 -8.69 28.76
N HIS A 50 -9.98 -7.49 28.25
CA HIS A 50 -11.27 -6.80 28.34
C HIS A 50 -12.39 -7.59 27.65
N GLN A 51 -12.10 -8.18 26.50
CA GLN A 51 -13.01 -9.05 25.75
C GLN A 51 -13.17 -10.44 26.38
N ARG A 52 -12.51 -10.71 27.52
CA ARG A 52 -12.53 -12.00 28.24
C ARG A 52 -12.04 -13.19 27.39
N VAL A 53 -11.22 -12.94 26.38
CA VAL A 53 -10.58 -13.98 25.56
C VAL A 53 -9.47 -14.68 26.34
N ILE A 54 -8.72 -13.90 27.14
CA ILE A 54 -7.64 -14.40 28.01
C ILE A 54 -7.77 -13.85 29.41
N THR A 55 -7.24 -14.59 30.39
CA THR A 55 -7.10 -14.16 31.79
C THR A 55 -5.84 -13.31 32.00
N GLY A 56 -5.74 -12.64 33.15
CA GLY A 56 -4.53 -11.91 33.54
C GLY A 56 -3.30 -12.83 33.67
N GLY A 57 -3.47 -14.03 34.21
CA GLY A 57 -2.39 -15.03 34.32
C GLY A 57 -1.91 -15.53 32.96
N GLN A 58 -2.81 -15.80 32.01
CA GLN A 58 -2.47 -16.17 30.65
C GLN A 58 -1.71 -15.06 29.91
N LEU A 59 -2.14 -13.80 30.11
CA LEU A 59 -1.41 -12.66 29.53
C LEU A 59 0.00 -12.57 30.08
N GLN A 60 0.17 -12.72 31.40
CA GLN A 60 1.48 -12.68 32.03
C GLN A 60 2.39 -13.82 31.52
N ALA A 61 1.88 -15.05 31.48
CA ALA A 61 2.63 -16.20 30.97
C ALA A 61 3.06 -15.98 29.48
N ALA A 62 2.17 -15.45 28.64
CA ALA A 62 2.49 -15.15 27.24
C ALA A 62 3.55 -14.04 27.11
N LEU A 63 3.51 -13.01 27.98
CA LEU A 63 4.52 -11.95 28.00
C LEU A 63 5.88 -12.44 28.49
N ASP A 64 5.91 -13.35 29.47
CA ASP A 64 7.16 -13.93 29.97
C ASP A 64 7.80 -14.80 28.89
N GLU A 65 7.03 -15.65 28.21
CA GLU A 65 7.51 -16.47 27.10
C GLU A 65 7.95 -15.62 25.90
N GLN A 66 7.28 -14.49 25.63
CA GLN A 66 7.66 -13.56 24.57
C GLN A 66 9.08 -13.00 24.72
N ARG A 67 9.58 -12.83 25.95
CA ARG A 67 10.94 -12.36 26.22
C ARG A 67 12.01 -13.31 25.70
N PHE A 68 11.69 -14.60 25.64
CA PHE A 68 12.60 -15.63 25.15
C PHE A 68 12.41 -15.91 23.67
N SER A 69 11.15 -15.97 23.21
CA SER A 69 10.82 -16.32 21.83
C SER A 69 11.00 -15.15 20.85
N GLY A 70 10.87 -13.90 21.32
CA GLY A 70 10.85 -12.70 20.47
C GLY A 70 9.60 -12.58 19.57
N LEU A 71 8.63 -13.51 19.68
CA LEU A 71 7.42 -13.49 18.88
C LEU A 71 6.50 -12.33 19.28
N LYS A 72 5.70 -11.84 18.33
CA LYS A 72 4.66 -10.86 18.65
C LYS A 72 3.61 -11.50 19.57
N LEU A 73 3.05 -10.72 20.51
CA LEU A 73 2.11 -11.22 21.53
C LEU A 73 0.94 -12.01 20.92
N GLY A 74 0.34 -11.56 19.83
CA GLY A 74 -0.74 -12.30 19.17
C GLY A 74 -0.31 -13.66 18.64
N THR A 75 0.90 -13.77 18.10
CA THR A 75 1.49 -15.03 17.64
C THR A 75 1.80 -15.93 18.83
N GLN A 76 2.36 -15.36 19.91
CA GLN A 76 2.67 -16.09 21.13
C GLN A 76 1.44 -16.70 21.78
N LEU A 77 0.35 -15.91 21.91
CA LEU A 77 -0.93 -16.39 22.47
C LEU A 77 -1.53 -17.54 21.65
N ARG A 78 -1.41 -17.48 20.31
CA ARG A 78 -1.86 -18.57 19.43
C ARG A 78 -0.98 -19.81 19.59
N ALA A 79 0.33 -19.66 19.62
CA ALA A 79 1.27 -20.77 19.81
C ALA A 79 1.06 -21.51 21.15
N LEU A 80 0.70 -20.77 22.20
CA LEU A 80 0.37 -21.33 23.51
C LEU A 80 -1.08 -21.86 23.61
N GLY A 81 -1.87 -21.78 22.55
CA GLY A 81 -3.28 -22.20 22.56
C GLY A 81 -4.19 -21.36 23.46
N MET A 82 -3.74 -20.16 23.89
CA MET A 82 -4.48 -19.29 24.81
C MET A 82 -5.53 -18.42 24.12
N ALA A 83 -5.39 -18.20 22.80
CA ALA A 83 -6.36 -17.46 22.00
C ALA A 83 -6.41 -18.04 20.57
N SER A 84 -7.62 -18.03 19.98
CA SER A 84 -7.79 -18.40 18.57
C SER A 84 -7.25 -17.30 17.62
N SER A 85 -6.90 -17.67 16.38
CA SER A 85 -6.54 -16.70 15.34
C SER A 85 -7.60 -15.64 15.17
N GLU A 86 -8.85 -16.04 15.09
CA GLU A 86 -9.99 -15.14 14.94
C GLU A 86 -10.11 -14.13 16.08
N ALA A 87 -9.97 -14.57 17.33
CA ALA A 87 -10.05 -13.68 18.49
C ALA A 87 -8.92 -12.64 18.49
N VAL A 88 -7.71 -13.07 18.14
CA VAL A 88 -6.55 -12.17 18.01
C VAL A 88 -6.78 -11.14 16.89
N LEU A 89 -7.27 -11.58 15.71
CA LEU A 89 -7.52 -10.71 14.58
C LEU A 89 -8.65 -9.71 14.84
N ARG A 90 -9.74 -10.14 15.49
CA ARG A 90 -10.81 -9.23 15.94
C ARG A 90 -10.28 -8.15 16.88
N ALA A 91 -9.43 -8.51 17.84
CA ALA A 91 -8.82 -7.54 18.74
C ALA A 91 -7.85 -6.59 18.00
N LEU A 92 -7.08 -7.10 17.04
CA LEU A 92 -6.22 -6.26 16.19
C LEU A 92 -7.02 -5.32 15.29
N ALA A 93 -8.16 -5.75 14.77
CA ALA A 93 -9.07 -4.92 13.98
C ALA A 93 -9.59 -3.75 14.82
N VAL A 94 -10.07 -4.02 16.04
CA VAL A 94 -10.48 -2.97 17.01
C VAL A 94 -9.32 -2.03 17.32
N GLN A 95 -8.13 -2.57 17.60
CA GLN A 95 -6.93 -1.78 17.88
C GLN A 95 -6.55 -0.85 16.73
N SER A 96 -6.73 -1.31 15.50
CA SER A 96 -6.37 -0.57 14.29
C SER A 96 -7.48 0.34 13.78
N GLY A 97 -8.70 0.23 14.32
CA GLY A 97 -9.87 0.97 13.86
C GLY A 97 -10.35 0.52 12.48
N VAL A 98 -10.20 -0.77 12.15
CA VAL A 98 -10.65 -1.37 10.90
C VAL A 98 -11.64 -2.50 11.16
N SER A 99 -12.43 -2.88 10.14
CA SER A 99 -13.34 -4.03 10.25
C SER A 99 -12.58 -5.34 10.05
N TYR A 100 -13.07 -6.42 10.67
CA TYR A 100 -12.57 -7.79 10.46
C TYR A 100 -13.54 -8.58 9.59
N LEU A 101 -12.99 -9.35 8.62
CA LEU A 101 -13.73 -10.31 7.83
C LEU A 101 -13.16 -11.72 8.05
N SER A 102 -14.02 -12.66 8.45
CA SER A 102 -13.64 -14.08 8.64
C SER A 102 -13.46 -14.83 7.32
N SER A 103 -14.09 -14.37 6.26
CA SER A 103 -14.02 -14.94 4.92
C SER A 103 -14.16 -13.87 3.86
N LEU A 104 -13.72 -14.17 2.66
CA LEU A 104 -13.83 -13.29 1.50
C LEU A 104 -14.36 -14.09 0.31
N ASP A 105 -15.36 -13.56 -0.37
CA ASP A 105 -15.84 -14.12 -1.60
C ASP A 105 -14.82 -13.91 -2.73
N LEU A 106 -14.22 -14.99 -3.21
CA LEU A 106 -13.17 -14.94 -4.22
C LEU A 106 -13.69 -14.51 -5.60
N ALA A 107 -14.99 -14.61 -5.86
CA ALA A 107 -15.56 -14.07 -7.09
C ALA A 107 -15.46 -12.55 -7.14
N ARG A 108 -15.53 -11.89 -5.97
CA ARG A 108 -15.45 -10.42 -5.84
C ARG A 108 -14.07 -9.84 -6.05
N VAL A 109 -12.99 -10.64 -6.02
CA VAL A 109 -11.63 -10.16 -6.26
C VAL A 109 -11.22 -10.18 -7.74
N ARG A 110 -12.11 -10.64 -8.63
CA ARG A 110 -11.86 -10.73 -10.07
C ARG A 110 -12.56 -9.59 -10.79
N GLY A 111 -11.81 -8.84 -11.59
CA GLY A 111 -12.37 -7.72 -12.36
C GLY A 111 -12.94 -6.59 -11.49
N VAL A 112 -12.44 -6.43 -10.24
CA VAL A 112 -13.02 -5.50 -9.27
C VAL A 112 -12.58 -4.06 -9.53
N CYS A 113 -11.29 -3.83 -9.79
CA CYS A 113 -10.76 -2.50 -10.04
C CYS A 113 -9.53 -2.55 -10.97
N PRO A 114 -9.17 -1.45 -11.65
CA PRO A 114 -8.09 -1.42 -12.63
C PRO A 114 -6.69 -1.24 -11.98
N LEU A 115 -6.38 -2.00 -10.92
CA LEU A 115 -5.04 -1.98 -10.33
C LEU A 115 -4.24 -3.21 -10.80
N PRO A 116 -3.01 -3.03 -11.27
CA PRO A 116 -2.16 -4.14 -11.68
C PRO A 116 -1.89 -5.12 -10.51
N VAL A 117 -1.82 -6.43 -10.82
CA VAL A 117 -1.51 -7.46 -9.81
C VAL A 117 -0.21 -7.17 -9.08
N ALA A 118 0.81 -6.67 -9.79
CA ALA A 118 2.11 -6.35 -9.20
C ALA A 118 2.00 -5.20 -8.19
N THR A 119 1.17 -4.18 -8.46
CA THR A 119 0.89 -3.07 -7.54
C THR A 119 0.16 -3.58 -6.29
N VAL A 120 -0.91 -4.37 -6.47
CA VAL A 120 -1.66 -4.99 -5.38
C VAL A 120 -0.75 -5.82 -4.48
N ARG A 121 0.12 -6.63 -5.07
CA ARG A 121 1.10 -7.45 -4.35
C ARG A 121 2.13 -6.59 -3.61
N ALA A 122 2.64 -5.54 -4.25
CA ALA A 122 3.64 -4.66 -3.65
C ALA A 122 3.08 -3.88 -2.44
N LEU A 123 1.82 -3.44 -2.53
CA LEU A 123 1.14 -2.73 -1.44
C LEU A 123 0.65 -3.66 -0.34
N GLY A 124 0.45 -4.95 -0.62
CA GLY A 124 -0.19 -5.89 0.29
C GLY A 124 -1.68 -5.62 0.51
N LEU A 125 -2.34 -4.92 -0.42
CA LEU A 125 -3.75 -4.53 -0.36
C LEU A 125 -4.51 -5.24 -1.48
N VAL A 126 -5.36 -6.21 -1.16
CA VAL A 126 -6.15 -6.95 -2.17
C VAL A 126 -7.54 -6.34 -2.30
N PRO A 127 -7.85 -5.66 -3.41
CA PRO A 127 -9.19 -5.12 -3.65
C PRO A 127 -10.22 -6.24 -3.81
N PHE A 128 -11.40 -6.07 -3.21
CA PHE A 128 -12.51 -7.02 -3.32
C PHE A 128 -13.87 -6.37 -3.54
N ASP A 129 -13.95 -5.06 -3.44
CA ASP A 129 -15.13 -4.27 -3.76
C ASP A 129 -14.71 -2.89 -4.26
N PHE A 130 -15.38 -2.39 -5.30
CA PHE A 130 -15.07 -1.10 -5.89
C PHE A 130 -16.33 -0.43 -6.40
N ASP A 131 -16.58 0.77 -5.89
CA ASP A 131 -17.63 1.65 -6.39
C ASP A 131 -16.97 2.79 -7.19
N PRO A 132 -17.08 2.78 -8.53
CA PRO A 132 -16.48 3.81 -9.36
C PRO A 132 -17.16 5.18 -9.21
N PHE A 133 -18.45 5.24 -8.85
CA PHE A 133 -19.20 6.48 -8.67
C PHE A 133 -18.80 7.18 -7.38
N GLU A 134 -18.74 6.45 -6.28
CA GLU A 134 -18.29 6.93 -4.98
C GLU A 134 -16.76 7.02 -4.90
N ARG A 135 -16.05 6.51 -5.91
CA ARG A 135 -14.59 6.38 -5.92
C ARG A 135 -14.07 5.70 -4.65
N ARG A 136 -14.74 4.63 -4.25
CA ARG A 136 -14.47 3.88 -3.02
C ARG A 136 -14.01 2.47 -3.35
N VAL A 137 -12.97 2.02 -2.66
CA VAL A 137 -12.45 0.65 -2.79
C VAL A 137 -12.30 0.02 -1.41
N SER A 138 -12.86 -1.18 -1.25
CA SER A 138 -12.63 -2.00 -0.07
C SER A 138 -11.47 -2.95 -0.35
N VAL A 139 -10.50 -2.99 0.58
CA VAL A 139 -9.28 -3.79 0.43
C VAL A 139 -9.07 -4.75 1.58
N ALA A 140 -8.75 -6.00 1.28
CA ALA A 140 -8.35 -6.99 2.26
C ALA A 140 -6.86 -6.83 2.59
N ILE A 141 -6.53 -6.83 3.88
CA ILE A 141 -5.19 -6.65 4.43
C ILE A 141 -4.91 -7.69 5.51
N THR A 142 -3.63 -7.93 5.79
CA THR A 142 -3.19 -8.73 6.94
C THR A 142 -2.60 -7.85 8.05
N ALA A 143 -2.39 -8.41 9.23
CA ALA A 143 -1.69 -7.74 10.32
C ALA A 143 -0.16 -7.91 10.17
N PRO A 144 0.66 -6.87 10.46
CA PRO A 144 0.25 -5.54 10.94
C PRO A 144 -0.27 -4.65 9.81
N LEU A 145 -1.26 -3.80 10.13
CA LEU A 145 -1.81 -2.85 9.17
C LEU A 145 -0.77 -1.84 8.71
N THR A 146 -0.46 -1.83 7.44
CA THR A 146 0.42 -0.83 6.83
C THR A 146 -0.38 0.41 6.41
N ARG A 147 -0.59 1.33 7.35
CA ARG A 147 -1.33 2.59 7.09
C ARG A 147 -0.69 3.43 5.97
N ALA A 148 0.63 3.30 5.78
CA ALA A 148 1.34 3.98 4.71
C ALA A 148 0.88 3.48 3.33
N ALA A 149 0.71 2.17 3.13
CA ALA A 149 0.21 1.61 1.87
C ALA A 149 -1.23 2.04 1.57
N VAL A 150 -2.11 2.04 2.59
CA VAL A 150 -3.50 2.52 2.45
C VAL A 150 -3.53 3.99 2.03
N ARG A 151 -2.72 4.84 2.67
CA ARG A 151 -2.60 6.26 2.29
C ARG A 151 -2.03 6.44 0.90
N ALA A 152 -0.97 5.68 0.55
CA ALA A 152 -0.37 5.75 -0.78
C ALA A 152 -1.41 5.41 -1.86
N MET A 153 -2.20 4.35 -1.63
CA MET A 153 -3.29 3.99 -2.54
C MET A 153 -4.31 5.12 -2.67
N ALA A 154 -4.80 5.67 -1.56
CA ALA A 154 -5.78 6.76 -1.57
C ALA A 154 -5.24 8.02 -2.29
N MET A 155 -3.99 8.40 -2.04
CA MET A 155 -3.36 9.57 -2.67
C MET A 155 -3.18 9.40 -4.18
N LEU A 156 -2.73 8.22 -4.64
CA LEU A 156 -2.39 8.00 -6.05
C LEU A 156 -3.61 7.71 -6.91
N THR A 157 -4.58 6.98 -6.37
CA THR A 157 -5.82 6.67 -7.08
C THR A 157 -6.89 7.74 -6.92
N GLN A 158 -6.76 8.58 -5.89
CA GLN A 158 -7.80 9.51 -5.45
C GLN A 158 -9.11 8.79 -5.09
N TRP A 159 -8.98 7.56 -4.57
CA TRP A 159 -10.09 6.77 -4.06
C TRP A 159 -10.15 6.82 -2.54
N THR A 160 -11.34 6.71 -2.00
CA THR A 160 -11.54 6.38 -0.59
C THR A 160 -11.22 4.91 -0.38
N VAL A 161 -10.22 4.61 0.42
CA VAL A 161 -9.75 3.23 0.66
C VAL A 161 -10.23 2.76 2.02
N GLU A 162 -11.04 1.71 2.03
CA GLU A 162 -11.58 1.08 3.24
C GLU A 162 -10.85 -0.25 3.51
N PRO A 163 -9.94 -0.30 4.50
CA PRO A 163 -9.23 -1.53 4.82
C PRO A 163 -10.05 -2.48 5.69
N PHE A 164 -9.99 -3.76 5.37
CA PHE A 164 -10.59 -4.86 6.14
C PHE A 164 -9.52 -5.88 6.49
N LEU A 165 -9.39 -6.19 7.77
CA LEU A 165 -8.45 -7.19 8.24
C LEU A 165 -8.99 -8.59 7.97
N VAL A 166 -8.16 -9.43 7.35
CA VAL A 166 -8.45 -10.86 7.11
C VAL A 166 -7.30 -11.73 7.62
N ASP A 167 -7.53 -13.03 7.75
CA ASP A 167 -6.46 -13.97 8.09
C ASP A 167 -5.49 -14.18 6.92
N ASP A 168 -4.23 -14.50 7.22
CA ASP A 168 -3.17 -14.69 6.23
C ASP A 168 -3.54 -15.73 5.13
N PRO A 169 -4.15 -16.88 5.45
CA PRO A 169 -4.62 -17.82 4.43
C PRO A 169 -5.68 -17.23 3.50
N VAL A 170 -6.66 -16.49 4.05
CA VAL A 170 -7.71 -15.82 3.28
C VAL A 170 -7.11 -14.80 2.33
N TRP A 171 -6.19 -13.97 2.84
CA TRP A 171 -5.49 -12.98 2.04
C TRP A 171 -4.65 -13.60 0.92
N SER A 172 -3.89 -14.66 1.22
CA SER A 172 -3.03 -15.35 0.24
C SER A 172 -3.84 -15.93 -0.93
N VAL A 173 -4.99 -16.54 -0.62
CA VAL A 173 -5.91 -17.07 -1.63
C VAL A 173 -6.53 -15.93 -2.43
N ALA A 174 -6.96 -14.85 -1.78
CA ALA A 174 -7.50 -13.67 -2.45
C ALA A 174 -6.48 -13.04 -3.41
N LEU A 175 -5.23 -12.87 -2.98
CA LEU A 175 -4.16 -12.33 -3.81
C LEU A 175 -3.87 -13.21 -5.04
N SER A 176 -3.86 -14.53 -4.88
CA SER A 176 -3.64 -15.46 -5.99
C SER A 176 -4.80 -15.47 -6.99
N SER A 177 -6.02 -15.20 -6.50
CA SER A 177 -7.26 -15.15 -7.28
C SER A 177 -7.51 -13.79 -7.93
N TYR A 178 -6.83 -12.72 -7.44
CA TYR A 178 -7.04 -11.36 -7.93
C TYR A 178 -6.74 -11.23 -9.42
N ARG A 179 -7.65 -10.60 -10.15
CA ARG A 179 -7.47 -10.18 -11.55
C ARG A 179 -7.96 -8.73 -11.67
N PRO A 180 -7.18 -7.85 -12.30
CA PRO A 180 -7.60 -6.47 -12.53
C PRO A 180 -8.81 -6.40 -13.45
N LEU A 181 -9.61 -5.34 -13.29
CA LEU A 181 -10.60 -4.96 -14.28
C LEU A 181 -9.87 -4.46 -15.52
N GLU A 182 -10.25 -4.98 -16.69
CA GLU A 182 -9.78 -4.42 -17.95
C GLU A 182 -10.39 -3.03 -18.13
N SER A 183 -9.55 -2.02 -18.25
CA SER A 183 -9.98 -0.64 -18.45
C SER A 183 -10.16 -0.36 -19.95
N ALA A 184 -11.19 0.42 -20.28
CA ALA A 184 -11.38 0.94 -21.64
C ALA A 184 -10.22 1.87 -22.08
N ASP A 185 -9.50 2.47 -21.11
CA ASP A 185 -8.35 3.34 -21.31
C ASP A 185 -7.02 2.58 -21.54
N GLY A 186 -7.10 1.25 -21.77
CA GLY A 186 -5.95 0.40 -22.01
C GLY A 186 -5.46 -0.39 -20.80
N PRO A 187 -4.47 -1.28 -20.98
CA PRO A 187 -3.99 -2.15 -19.93
C PRO A 187 -3.28 -1.35 -18.84
N ALA A 188 -3.64 -1.62 -17.59
CA ALA A 188 -2.89 -1.11 -16.44
C ALA A 188 -1.57 -1.87 -16.30
N TRP A 189 -0.47 -1.15 -16.37
CA TRP A 189 0.88 -1.71 -16.31
C TRP A 189 1.48 -1.51 -14.93
N ALA A 190 2.25 -2.50 -14.49
CA ALA A 190 3.11 -2.33 -13.33
C ALA A 190 4.55 -2.63 -13.73
N ALA A 191 5.44 -1.73 -13.36
CA ALA A 191 6.87 -1.85 -13.57
C ALA A 191 7.63 -1.62 -12.25
N THR A 192 8.91 -1.95 -12.25
CA THR A 192 9.82 -1.58 -11.16
C THR A 192 10.92 -0.69 -11.72
N ALA A 193 11.36 0.28 -10.92
CA ALA A 193 12.52 1.09 -11.22
C ALA A 193 13.48 1.07 -10.03
N ALA A 194 14.76 0.90 -10.29
CA ALA A 194 15.82 0.96 -9.29
C ALA A 194 16.43 2.37 -9.19
N SER A 195 16.15 3.25 -10.15
CA SER A 195 16.71 4.59 -10.21
C SER A 195 15.74 5.61 -10.79
N ALA A 196 16.03 6.89 -10.55
CA ALA A 196 15.31 8.00 -11.16
C ALA A 196 15.43 7.99 -12.69
N ARG A 197 16.56 7.49 -13.23
CA ARG A 197 16.78 7.35 -14.67
C ARG A 197 15.83 6.33 -15.28
N GLU A 198 15.65 5.17 -14.65
CA GLU A 198 14.68 4.18 -15.10
C GLU A 198 13.25 4.70 -15.01
N LEU A 199 12.93 5.47 -13.95
CA LEU A 199 11.64 6.15 -13.86
C LEU A 199 11.45 7.13 -15.02
N ALA A 200 12.50 7.91 -15.39
CA ALA A 200 12.43 8.82 -16.54
C ALA A 200 12.19 8.06 -17.86
N ASP A 201 12.70 6.84 -18.00
CA ASP A 201 12.42 5.97 -19.14
C ASP A 201 10.94 5.56 -19.22
N HIS A 202 10.36 5.22 -18.07
CA HIS A 202 8.92 4.93 -18.00
C HIS A 202 8.07 6.16 -18.34
N VAL A 203 8.44 7.35 -17.86
CA VAL A 203 7.77 8.61 -18.22
C VAL A 203 7.86 8.86 -19.73
N ALA A 204 9.05 8.69 -20.32
CA ALA A 204 9.25 8.88 -21.75
C ALA A 204 8.44 7.87 -22.59
N ALA A 205 8.32 6.63 -22.11
CA ALA A 205 7.53 5.61 -22.78
C ALA A 205 6.02 5.93 -22.75
N VAL A 206 5.49 6.39 -21.61
CA VAL A 206 4.07 6.81 -21.48
C VAL A 206 3.79 8.04 -22.34
N ALA A 207 4.80 8.91 -22.53
CA ALA A 207 4.68 10.15 -23.32
C ALA A 207 5.02 9.96 -24.83
N ALA A 208 5.30 8.74 -25.28
CA ALA A 208 5.87 8.48 -26.62
C ALA A 208 5.03 9.06 -27.77
N ASP A 209 3.71 9.17 -27.58
CA ASP A 209 2.78 9.70 -28.56
C ASP A 209 2.53 11.20 -28.45
N GLY A 210 3.30 11.90 -27.62
CA GLY A 210 3.18 13.36 -27.44
C GLY A 210 2.04 13.79 -26.49
N HIS A 211 1.36 12.85 -25.87
CA HIS A 211 0.35 13.16 -24.85
C HIS A 211 0.98 13.67 -23.55
N PRO A 212 0.33 14.61 -22.85
CA PRO A 212 0.79 15.06 -21.54
C PRO A 212 0.69 13.91 -20.52
N VAL A 213 1.70 13.78 -19.68
CA VAL A 213 1.75 12.79 -18.60
C VAL A 213 1.61 13.49 -17.26
N THR A 214 0.72 12.97 -16.42
CA THR A 214 0.61 13.35 -15.02
C THR A 214 1.36 12.30 -14.18
N MET A 215 2.26 12.75 -13.31
CA MET A 215 2.99 11.92 -12.38
C MET A 215 2.61 12.27 -10.96
N ARG A 216 2.16 11.27 -10.21
CA ARG A 216 1.95 11.34 -8.76
C ARG A 216 2.81 10.30 -8.09
N HIS A 217 3.23 10.55 -6.86
CA HIS A 217 4.01 9.59 -6.10
C HIS A 217 3.61 9.58 -4.63
N ALA A 218 3.80 8.43 -3.98
CA ALA A 218 3.59 8.25 -2.55
C ALA A 218 4.60 7.26 -1.99
N ALA A 219 5.23 7.62 -0.87
CA ALA A 219 6.13 6.72 -0.15
C ALA A 219 5.34 5.79 0.77
N TYR A 220 5.73 4.51 0.83
CA TYR A 220 5.24 3.52 1.79
C TYR A 220 6.35 2.51 2.11
N ASP A 221 6.54 2.22 3.38
CA ASP A 221 7.69 1.46 3.86
C ASP A 221 9.00 2.03 3.28
N GLN A 222 9.83 1.19 2.66
CA GLN A 222 11.07 1.60 1.99
C GLN A 222 10.90 1.69 0.46
N ARG A 223 9.69 1.98 -0.04
CA ARG A 223 9.38 2.02 -1.46
C ARG A 223 8.63 3.30 -1.78
N THR A 224 8.70 3.70 -3.05
CA THR A 224 7.86 4.77 -3.58
C THR A 224 7.02 4.21 -4.72
N TRP A 225 5.72 4.34 -4.61
CA TRP A 225 4.82 4.08 -5.72
C TRP A 225 4.67 5.36 -6.52
N VAL A 226 4.92 5.27 -7.81
CA VAL A 226 4.72 6.34 -8.79
C VAL A 226 3.62 5.91 -9.75
N ARG A 227 2.61 6.76 -9.93
CA ARG A 227 1.57 6.58 -10.94
C ARG A 227 1.77 7.58 -12.05
N LEU A 228 1.87 7.09 -13.27
CA LEU A 228 1.94 7.85 -14.50
C LEU A 228 0.63 7.71 -15.25
N GLU A 229 -0.04 8.80 -15.53
CA GLU A 229 -1.34 8.83 -16.22
C GLU A 229 -1.23 9.66 -17.47
N SER A 230 -1.68 9.12 -18.59
CA SER A 230 -1.90 9.81 -19.86
C SER A 230 -3.32 9.55 -20.35
N SER A 231 -3.74 10.19 -21.44
CA SER A 231 -5.06 9.92 -22.05
C SER A 231 -5.22 8.50 -22.63
N ARG A 232 -4.15 7.70 -22.68
CA ARG A 232 -4.15 6.38 -23.30
C ARG A 232 -3.82 5.24 -22.34
N GLU A 233 -3.04 5.50 -21.33
CA GLU A 233 -2.62 4.46 -20.39
C GLU A 233 -2.36 5.01 -18.99
N THR A 234 -2.52 4.14 -18.02
CA THR A 234 -2.07 4.33 -16.64
C THR A 234 -0.97 3.32 -16.37
N ARG A 235 0.19 3.82 -15.89
CA ARG A 235 1.32 2.98 -15.53
C ARG A 235 1.72 3.18 -14.08
N ASP A 236 1.75 2.10 -13.32
CA ASP A 236 2.26 2.10 -11.95
C ASP A 236 3.73 1.66 -11.94
N VAL A 237 4.59 2.43 -11.30
CA VAL A 237 6.01 2.13 -11.14
C VAL A 237 6.35 2.06 -9.66
N ILE A 238 6.87 0.92 -9.22
CA ILE A 238 7.37 0.74 -7.84
C ILE A 238 8.87 1.01 -7.84
N VAL A 239 9.25 2.14 -7.27
CA VAL A 239 10.66 2.51 -7.12
C VAL A 239 11.18 1.91 -5.82
N ARG A 240 12.26 1.12 -5.91
CA ARG A 240 12.96 0.55 -4.76
C ARG A 240 14.20 1.38 -4.48
N PRO A 241 14.53 1.65 -3.21
CA PRO A 241 15.76 2.35 -2.87
C PRO A 241 16.94 1.37 -3.01
N GLU A 242 17.56 1.33 -4.18
CA GLU A 242 18.88 0.73 -4.38
C GLU A 242 19.82 1.84 -4.84
N GLY A 243 20.82 2.18 -4.01
CA GLY A 243 21.84 3.18 -4.35
C GLY A 243 21.37 4.63 -4.26
N ASP A 244 21.51 5.39 -5.31
CA ASP A 244 21.27 6.85 -5.36
C ASP A 244 19.89 7.36 -4.92
N VAL A 245 18.87 6.50 -4.89
CA VAL A 245 17.52 6.89 -4.47
C VAL A 245 17.38 6.92 -2.95
N ALA A 246 18.19 6.14 -2.22
CA ALA A 246 18.18 6.14 -0.75
C ALA A 246 18.64 7.49 -0.14
N CYS A 247 19.44 8.27 -0.89
CA CYS A 247 19.90 9.60 -0.47
C CYS A 247 18.82 10.68 -0.57
N LEU A 248 17.71 10.42 -1.28
CA LEU A 248 16.67 11.42 -1.54
C LEU A 248 15.51 11.40 -0.52
N VAL A 249 15.45 10.39 0.35
CA VAL A 249 14.36 10.19 1.31
C VAL A 249 14.84 10.26 2.77
N GLN A 250 15.95 10.92 3.06
CA GLN A 250 16.27 11.23 4.46
C GLN A 250 15.36 12.35 4.95
N PRO A 251 14.52 12.11 5.98
CA PRO A 251 13.88 13.22 6.67
C PRO A 251 14.99 14.03 7.34
N THR A 252 15.11 15.29 6.98
CA THR A 252 15.86 16.25 7.77
C THR A 252 15.26 16.27 9.17
N ALA A 253 15.94 15.63 10.12
CA ALA A 253 15.69 15.82 11.53
C ALA A 253 16.06 17.26 11.88
N HIS A 254 15.07 18.06 12.23
CA HIS A 254 15.16 19.24 13.07
C HIS A 254 13.96 19.25 14.02
#